data_c16cdba23bc71e8c4497d297e1dcca53
#
_entry.id   c16cdba23bc71e8c4497d297e1dcca53
#
_cell.length_a   1.000
_cell.length_b   1.000
_cell.length_c   1.000
_cell.angle_alpha   90.00
_cell.angle_beta   90.00
_cell.angle_gamma   90.00
#
_symmetry.space_group_name_H-M   'P 1'
#
loop_
_entity.id
_entity.type
_entity.pdbx_description
1 polymer ?
#
loop_
_entity_poly.entity_id
_entity_poly.type
_entity_poly.pdbx_seq_one_letter_code
_entity_poly.pdbx_strand_id
1 'polypeptide(L)' 'MTLSDAILILMLADRIHGTEQAIRRAGKNVIKKLPRSKRQIIYDLIDSPHPRELIKHIALNLDD' A
#
# COMPACT_ATOMS: atom_id res chain seq x y z
N MET A 1 -7.11 -9.09 7.32
CA MET A 1 -6.21 -8.84 6.14
C MET A 1 -4.78 -8.76 6.61
N THR A 2 -3.87 -9.38 5.90
CA THR A 2 -2.44 -9.27 6.18
C THR A 2 -1.84 -8.07 5.45
N LEU A 3 -0.64 -7.67 5.86
CA LEU A 3 0.09 -6.61 5.16
C LEU A 3 0.42 -7.03 3.73
N SER A 4 0.75 -8.31 3.52
CA SER A 4 0.99 -8.85 2.17
C SER A 4 -0.22 -8.67 1.27
N ASP A 5 -1.42 -8.97 1.77
CA ASP A 5 -2.65 -8.78 1.01
C ASP A 5 -2.88 -7.31 0.66
N ALA A 6 -2.64 -6.41 1.62
CA ALA A 6 -2.78 -4.98 1.41
C ALA A 6 -1.82 -4.49 0.32
N ILE A 7 -0.56 -4.88 0.40
CA ILE A 7 0.44 -4.48 -0.59
C ILE A 7 0.10 -5.02 -1.98
N LEU A 8 -0.39 -6.25 -2.07
CA LEU A 8 -0.83 -6.82 -3.34
C LEU A 8 -1.97 -6.00 -3.95
N ILE A 9 -2.94 -5.59 -3.14
CA ILE A 9 -4.06 -4.76 -3.60
C ILE A 9 -3.53 -3.42 -4.15
N LEU A 10 -2.57 -2.80 -3.46
CA LEU A 10 -1.97 -1.54 -3.91
C LEU A 10 -1.20 -1.71 -5.23
N MET A 11 -0.46 -2.81 -5.36
CA MET A 11 0.26 -3.12 -6.59
C MET A 11 -0.69 -3.32 -7.76
N LEU A 12 -1.81 -4.02 -7.53
CA LEU A 12 -2.83 -4.22 -8.55
C LEU A 12 -3.49 -2.90 -8.94
N ALA A 13 -3.78 -2.03 -7.97
CA ALA A 13 -4.35 -0.72 -8.25
C ALA A 13 -3.43 0.11 -9.15
N ASP A 14 -2.13 0.11 -8.86
CA ASP A 14 -1.15 0.78 -9.70
C ASP A 14 -1.14 0.20 -11.12
N ARG A 15 -1.13 -1.13 -11.21
CA ARG A 15 -1.05 -1.81 -12.50
C ARG A 15 -2.29 -1.57 -13.37
N ILE A 16 -3.48 -1.59 -12.75
CA ILE A 16 -4.75 -1.43 -13.47
C ILE A 16 -4.96 0.02 -13.89
N HIS A 17 -4.73 0.95 -12.98
CA HIS A 17 -5.04 2.37 -13.20
C HIS A 17 -3.84 3.20 -13.62
N GLY A 18 -2.61 2.78 -13.26
CA GLY A 18 -1.38 3.44 -13.66
C GLY A 18 -1.17 4.81 -13.03
N THR A 19 -1.84 5.13 -11.92
CA THR A 19 -1.72 6.44 -11.27
C THR A 19 -1.37 6.30 -9.80
N GLU A 20 -0.64 7.28 -9.26
CA GLU A 20 -0.33 7.35 -7.84
C GLU A 20 -1.60 7.56 -7.00
N GLN A 21 -2.57 8.28 -7.55
CA GLN A 21 -3.83 8.53 -6.87
C GLN A 21 -4.59 7.22 -6.63
N ALA A 22 -4.55 6.29 -7.58
CA ALA A 22 -5.17 4.99 -7.42
C ALA A 22 -4.55 4.21 -6.27
N ILE A 23 -3.23 4.30 -6.12
CA ILE A 23 -2.51 3.68 -5.01
C ILE A 23 -2.97 4.27 -3.68
N ARG A 24 -3.05 5.61 -3.59
CA ARG A 24 -3.47 6.28 -2.37
C ARG A 24 -4.90 5.93 -1.99
N ARG A 25 -5.79 5.87 -2.98
CA ARG A 25 -7.19 5.50 -2.76
C ARG A 25 -7.31 4.07 -2.27
N ALA A 26 -6.60 3.13 -2.89
CA ALA A 26 -6.57 1.74 -2.47
C ALA A 26 -6.00 1.62 -1.04
N GLY A 27 -4.98 2.40 -0.72
CA GLY A 27 -4.40 2.43 0.62
C GLY A 27 -5.42 2.84 1.67
N LYS A 28 -6.21 3.87 1.40
CA LYS A 28 -7.26 4.31 2.32
C LYS A 28 -8.32 3.23 2.54
N ASN A 29 -8.59 2.43 1.52
CA ASN A 29 -9.55 1.33 1.63
C ASN A 29 -9.01 0.16 2.46
N VAL A 30 -7.75 -0.21 2.28
CA VAL A 30 -7.18 -1.36 2.99
C VAL A 30 -6.79 -1.05 4.42
N ILE A 31 -6.53 0.21 4.75
CA ILE A 31 -6.06 0.61 6.08
C ILE A 31 -7.05 0.20 7.18
N LYS A 32 -8.33 0.26 6.87
CA LYS A 32 -9.40 -0.11 7.80
C LYS A 32 -9.44 -1.60 8.09
N LYS A 33 -8.85 -2.41 7.22
CA LYS A 33 -8.85 -3.87 7.30
C LYS A 33 -7.57 -4.42 7.92
N LEU A 34 -6.61 -3.55 8.21
CA LEU A 34 -5.32 -3.93 8.77
C LEU A 34 -5.32 -3.81 10.30
N PRO A 35 -4.55 -4.68 10.99
CA PRO A 35 -4.28 -4.47 12.41
C PRO A 35 -3.59 -3.12 12.63
N ARG A 36 -3.81 -2.51 13.80
CA ARG A 36 -3.24 -1.19 14.11
C ARG A 36 -1.73 -1.15 13.96
N SER A 37 -1.05 -2.22 14.33
CA SER A 37 0.41 -2.30 14.24
C SER A 37 0.94 -2.25 12.80
N LYS A 38 0.09 -2.51 11.82
CA LYS A 38 0.48 -2.53 10.40
C LYS A 38 0.02 -1.29 9.63
N ARG A 39 -0.83 -0.46 10.23
CA ARG A 39 -1.42 0.69 9.55
C ARG A 39 -0.42 1.79 9.24
N GLN A 40 0.59 1.98 10.09
CA GLN A 40 1.55 3.06 9.91
C GLN A 40 2.28 2.96 8.58
N ILE A 41 2.60 1.75 8.13
CA ILE A 41 3.25 1.53 6.83
C ILE A 41 2.38 2.08 5.69
N ILE A 42 1.07 1.85 5.76
CA ILE A 42 0.15 2.33 4.73
C ILE A 42 -0.05 3.85 4.83
N TYR A 43 -0.12 4.41 6.04
CA TYR A 43 -0.17 5.87 6.21
C TYR A 43 1.03 6.53 5.58
N ASP A 44 2.23 6.02 5.84
CA ASP A 44 3.47 6.57 5.27
C ASP A 44 3.44 6.49 3.75
N LEU A 45 2.91 5.42 3.20
CA LEU A 45 2.80 5.22 1.76
C LEU A 45 1.82 6.22 1.13
N ILE A 46 0.65 6.42 1.75
CA ILE A 46 -0.35 7.37 1.26
C ILE A 46 0.20 8.80 1.26
N ASP A 47 1.00 9.14 2.28
CA ASP A 47 1.56 10.48 2.44
C ASP A 47 2.86 10.68 1.66
N SER A 48 3.44 9.61 1.12
CA SER A 48 4.70 9.68 0.39
C SER A 48 4.56 10.46 -0.92
N PRO A 49 5.55 11.28 -1.29
CA PRO A 49 5.60 11.87 -2.62
C PRO A 49 5.92 10.84 -3.71
N HIS A 50 6.39 9.64 -3.32
CA HIS A 50 6.76 8.58 -4.25
C HIS A 50 6.12 7.24 -3.83
N PRO A 51 4.78 7.13 -3.82
CA PRO A 51 4.11 5.92 -3.33
C PRO A 51 4.43 4.68 -4.16
N ARG A 52 4.65 4.85 -5.46
CA ARG A 52 4.95 3.73 -6.35
C ARG A 52 6.29 3.08 -6.01
N GLU A 53 7.31 3.90 -5.77
CA GLU A 53 8.64 3.41 -5.37
C GLU A 53 8.59 2.77 -3.98
N LEU A 54 7.85 3.37 -3.08
CA LEU A 54 7.72 2.86 -1.71
C LEU A 54 7.03 1.50 -1.70
N ILE A 55 6.01 1.30 -2.53
CA ILE A 55 5.36 0.00 -2.67
C ILE A 55 6.37 -1.07 -3.10
N LYS A 56 7.19 -0.78 -4.09
CA LYS A 56 8.19 -1.73 -4.56
C LYS A 56 9.18 -2.09 -3.46
N HIS A 57 9.61 -1.09 -2.70
CA HIS A 57 10.54 -1.30 -1.60
C HIS A 57 9.92 -2.18 -0.50
N ILE A 58 8.69 -1.88 -0.12
CA ILE A 58 7.98 -2.65 0.89
C ILE A 58 7.78 -4.09 0.42
N ALA A 59 7.37 -4.28 -0.84
CA ALA A 59 7.12 -5.60 -1.40
C ALA A 59 8.37 -6.49 -1.38
N LEU A 60 9.53 -5.90 -1.65
CA LEU A 60 10.80 -6.62 -1.65
C LEU A 60 11.26 -7.02 -0.24
N ASN A 61 10.86 -6.27 0.77
CA ASN A 61 11.31 -6.47 2.15
C ASN A 61 10.17 -6.94 3.06
N LEU A 62 9.09 -7.41 2.48
CA LEU A 62 7.92 -7.80 3.25
C LEU A 62 8.18 -9.08 4.03
N ASP A 63 7.95 -8.98 5.33
CA ASP A 63 8.12 -10.09 6.29
C ASP A 63 6.88 -10.14 7.16
N ASP A 64 5.86 -10.75 6.63
CA ASP A 64 4.53 -10.73 7.24
C ASP A 64 4.13 -12.10 7.76
#